data_429343beb6d532bee93a79c6fbc20812
#
_entry.id   429343beb6d532bee93a79c6fbc20812
#
_cell.length_a   1.000
_cell.length_b   1.000
_cell.length_c   1.000
_cell.angle_alpha   90.00
_cell.angle_beta   90.00
_cell.angle_gamma   90.00
#
_symmetry.space_group_name_H-M   'P 1'
#
loop_
_entity.id
_entity.type
_entity.pdbx_description
1 polymer ?
#
loop_
_entity_poly.entity_id
_entity_poly.type
_entity_poly.pdbx_seq_one_letter_code
_entity_poly.pdbx_strand_id
1 'polypeptide(L)'
;MLEVGSIAPDFTLLDQNGDSVSLSNFVGKKIILYFYSKDNTPGCTKQACGYAQNYPRFKEKDTIIIGISKDTVVSHKKFEEKYQLPFILLANPELDVLQAYDVWKEKNMYGRMVMGVVRTTYLINEEGIICLLYTSPSPRD
;
A
#
# COMPACT_ATOMS: atom_id res chain seq x y z
N MET A 1 9.93 -11.21 -1.25
CA MET A 1 9.08 -10.52 -0.25
C MET A 1 9.77 -10.55 1.11
N LEU A 2 9.45 -9.58 1.97
CA LEU A 2 9.99 -9.60 3.33
C LEU A 2 9.34 -10.72 4.13
N GLU A 3 10.08 -11.25 5.09
CA GLU A 3 9.60 -12.39 5.88
C GLU A 3 8.72 -11.96 7.05
N VAL A 4 7.72 -12.79 7.36
CA VAL A 4 6.94 -12.67 8.59
C VAL A 4 7.88 -12.81 9.78
N GLY A 5 7.73 -11.94 10.77
CA GLY A 5 8.61 -11.88 11.94
C GLY A 5 9.72 -10.83 11.82
N SER A 6 9.95 -10.28 10.64
CA SER A 6 10.96 -9.23 10.46
C SER A 6 10.39 -7.85 10.78
N ILE A 7 11.29 -6.90 11.07
CA ILE A 7 10.91 -5.52 11.33
C ILE A 7 10.54 -4.87 10.00
N ALA A 8 9.38 -4.19 9.96
CA ALA A 8 8.97 -3.44 8.79
C ALA A 8 9.90 -2.24 8.60
N PRO A 9 10.54 -2.08 7.42
CA PRO A 9 11.41 -0.93 7.16
C PRO A 9 10.66 0.39 7.30
N ASP A 10 11.25 1.34 8.01
CA ASP A 10 10.68 2.68 8.10
C ASP A 10 10.84 3.43 6.77
N PHE A 11 9.98 4.40 6.56
CA PHE A 11 10.01 5.25 5.37
C PHE A 11 9.33 6.58 5.66
N THR A 12 9.57 7.56 4.79
CA THR A 12 8.85 8.82 4.80
C THR A 12 8.44 9.13 3.35
N LEU A 13 7.15 9.24 3.12
CA LEU A 13 6.57 9.52 1.80
C LEU A 13 5.51 10.59 1.93
N LEU A 14 5.14 11.22 0.80
CA LEU A 14 4.06 12.19 0.78
C LEU A 14 2.72 11.49 0.60
N ASP A 15 1.72 11.93 1.33
CA ASP A 15 0.36 11.42 1.19
C ASP A 15 -0.39 12.16 0.07
N GLN A 16 -1.67 11.88 -0.08
CA GLN A 16 -2.51 12.47 -1.13
C GLN A 16 -2.76 13.97 -0.94
N ASN A 17 -2.43 14.50 0.22
CA ASN A 17 -2.52 15.93 0.51
C ASN A 17 -1.17 16.64 0.40
N GLY A 18 -0.11 15.91 0.07
CA GLY A 18 1.24 16.46 0.00
C GLY A 18 1.95 16.56 1.34
N ASP A 19 1.39 15.97 2.38
CA ASP A 19 2.01 15.97 3.72
C ASP A 19 2.92 14.76 3.90
N SER A 20 4.03 14.94 4.62
CA SER A 20 4.97 13.85 4.92
C SER A 20 4.39 12.89 5.94
N VAL A 21 4.47 11.60 5.63
CA VAL A 21 4.01 10.51 6.51
C VAL A 21 5.12 9.50 6.65
N SER A 22 5.46 9.14 7.88
CA SER A 22 6.44 8.09 8.18
C SER A 22 5.74 6.91 8.83
N LEU A 23 6.21 5.70 8.54
CA LEU A 23 5.66 4.50 9.17
C LEU A 23 5.79 4.58 10.69
N SER A 24 6.90 5.11 11.18
CA SER A 24 7.16 5.29 12.61
C SER A 24 6.15 6.20 13.32
N ASN A 25 5.39 7.02 12.59
CA ASN A 25 4.31 7.83 13.17
C ASN A 25 3.20 6.98 13.79
N PHE A 26 3.10 5.72 13.38
CA PHE A 26 2.00 4.83 13.78
C PHE A 26 2.43 3.70 14.70
N VAL A 27 3.61 3.81 15.32
CA VAL A 27 4.05 2.83 16.32
C VAL A 27 3.00 2.77 17.44
N GLY A 28 2.65 1.55 17.86
CA GLY A 28 1.60 1.34 18.85
C GLY A 28 0.24 1.02 18.23
N LYS A 29 0.13 1.09 16.92
CA LYS A 29 -1.10 0.74 16.20
C LYS A 29 -0.84 -0.39 15.22
N LYS A 30 -1.89 -1.15 14.91
CA LYS A 30 -1.83 -2.15 13.84
C LYS A 30 -1.92 -1.44 12.51
N ILE A 31 -1.17 -1.93 11.52
CA ILE A 31 -1.12 -1.31 10.21
C ILE A 31 -1.41 -2.36 9.14
N ILE A 32 -2.32 -2.05 8.22
CA ILE A 32 -2.48 -2.77 6.96
C ILE A 32 -1.76 -1.92 5.93
N LEU A 33 -0.61 -2.40 5.48
CA LEU A 33 0.22 -1.73 4.49
C LEU A 33 0.12 -2.50 3.19
N TYR A 34 -0.59 -1.94 2.20
CA TYR A 34 -0.74 -2.64 0.93
C TYR A 34 -0.10 -1.88 -0.21
N PHE A 35 0.56 -2.64 -1.07
CA PHE A 35 1.22 -2.13 -2.28
C PHE A 35 0.38 -2.52 -3.48
N TYR A 36 0.10 -1.56 -4.36
CA TYR A 36 -0.72 -1.80 -5.53
C TYR A 36 -0.11 -1.18 -6.78
N SER A 37 -0.57 -1.60 -7.95
CA SER A 37 0.07 -1.27 -9.22
C SER A 37 -0.18 0.17 -9.64
N LYS A 38 -1.43 0.60 -9.64
CA LYS A 38 -1.79 1.90 -10.19
C LYS A 38 -3.18 2.32 -9.74
N ASP A 39 -3.32 3.63 -9.47
CA ASP A 39 -4.62 4.23 -9.16
C ASP A 39 -5.62 3.99 -10.30
N ASN A 40 -6.86 3.76 -9.92
CA ASN A 40 -7.99 3.68 -10.86
C ASN A 40 -7.94 2.51 -11.84
N THR A 41 -7.15 1.48 -11.56
CA THR A 41 -7.24 0.20 -12.27
C THR A 41 -8.33 -0.67 -11.63
N PRO A 42 -8.95 -1.63 -12.37
CA PRO A 42 -10.09 -2.37 -11.83
C PRO A 42 -9.83 -3.11 -10.52
N GLY A 43 -8.75 -3.89 -10.45
CA GLY A 43 -8.43 -4.67 -9.25
C GLY A 43 -8.03 -3.79 -8.08
N CYS A 44 -7.23 -2.76 -8.32
CA CYS A 44 -6.77 -1.85 -7.27
C CYS A 44 -7.93 -0.98 -6.76
N THR A 45 -8.84 -0.57 -7.63
CA THR A 45 -10.05 0.16 -7.23
C THR A 45 -10.95 -0.70 -6.36
N LYS A 46 -11.15 -1.95 -6.75
CA LYS A 46 -11.97 -2.90 -5.96
C LYS A 46 -11.38 -3.10 -4.57
N GLN A 47 -10.07 -3.25 -4.47
CA GLN A 47 -9.38 -3.40 -3.19
C GLN A 47 -9.55 -2.16 -2.31
N ALA A 48 -9.31 -0.97 -2.87
CA ALA A 48 -9.44 0.28 -2.14
C ALA A 48 -10.88 0.51 -1.65
N CYS A 49 -11.87 0.27 -2.50
CA CYS A 49 -13.27 0.40 -2.13
C CYS A 49 -13.66 -0.61 -1.05
N GLY A 50 -13.09 -1.82 -1.08
CA GLY A 50 -13.30 -2.81 -0.04
C GLY A 50 -12.80 -2.35 1.33
N TYR A 51 -11.61 -1.75 1.38
CA TYR A 51 -11.09 -1.17 2.61
C TYR A 51 -11.95 0.01 3.07
N ALA A 52 -12.38 0.87 2.15
CA ALA A 52 -13.22 2.01 2.48
C ALA A 52 -14.56 1.58 3.09
N GLN A 53 -15.15 0.54 2.54
CA GLN A 53 -16.42 -0.01 2.99
C GLN A 53 -16.35 -0.58 4.40
N ASN A 54 -15.20 -1.16 4.76
CA ASN A 54 -14.96 -1.76 6.07
C ASN A 54 -14.17 -0.85 7.02
N TYR A 55 -13.93 0.39 6.62
CA TYR A 55 -13.09 1.31 7.38
C TYR A 55 -13.55 1.50 8.83
N PRO A 56 -14.85 1.65 9.15
CA PRO A 56 -15.28 1.80 10.54
C PRO A 56 -14.85 0.62 11.43
N ARG A 57 -14.84 -0.60 10.91
CA ARG A 57 -14.40 -1.78 11.65
C ARG A 57 -12.92 -1.74 11.98
N PHE A 58 -12.10 -1.30 11.00
CA PHE A 58 -10.66 -1.18 11.21
C PHE A 58 -10.37 -0.07 12.23
N LYS A 59 -11.08 1.04 12.14
CA LYS A 59 -10.93 2.16 13.06
C LYS A 59 -11.27 1.74 14.50
N GLU A 60 -12.31 0.96 14.70
CA GLU A 60 -12.70 0.44 16.01
C GLU A 60 -11.59 -0.44 16.62
N LYS A 61 -10.84 -1.13 15.79
CA LYS A 61 -9.73 -2.00 16.22
C LYS A 61 -8.39 -1.28 16.25
N ASP A 62 -8.41 0.04 16.16
CA ASP A 62 -7.21 0.87 16.17
C ASP A 62 -6.21 0.47 15.07
N THR A 63 -6.75 0.14 13.89
CA THR A 63 -5.98 -0.31 12.74
C THR A 63 -5.93 0.79 11.69
N ILE A 64 -4.72 1.09 11.21
CA ILE A 64 -4.46 2.09 10.18
C ILE A 64 -4.31 1.38 8.83
N ILE A 65 -4.93 1.93 7.79
CA ILE A 65 -4.79 1.42 6.42
C ILE A 65 -3.95 2.40 5.62
N ILE A 66 -2.89 1.89 4.99
CA ILE A 66 -1.99 2.68 4.15
C ILE A 66 -1.80 1.97 2.82
N GLY A 67 -2.13 2.63 1.72
CA GLY A 67 -1.85 2.13 0.38
C GLY A 67 -0.65 2.86 -0.21
N ILE A 68 0.23 2.14 -0.89
CA ILE A 68 1.42 2.70 -1.55
C ILE A 68 1.46 2.23 -2.99
N SER A 69 1.71 3.17 -3.91
CA SER A 69 2.00 2.86 -5.30
C SER A 69 3.04 3.84 -5.85
N LYS A 70 3.42 3.64 -7.11
CA LYS A 70 4.35 4.55 -7.79
C LYS A 70 3.67 5.80 -8.34
N ASP A 71 2.36 5.93 -8.15
CA ASP A 71 1.62 7.09 -8.62
C ASP A 71 2.01 8.36 -7.84
N THR A 72 1.69 9.51 -8.43
CA THR A 72 2.01 10.81 -7.86
C THR A 72 0.98 11.23 -6.81
N VAL A 73 1.33 12.24 -6.02
CA VAL A 73 0.41 12.87 -5.06
C VAL A 73 -0.88 13.34 -5.77
N VAL A 74 -0.74 13.95 -6.94
CA VAL A 74 -1.89 14.44 -7.71
C VAL A 74 -2.82 13.29 -8.12
N SER A 75 -2.24 12.20 -8.59
CA SER A 75 -3.01 11.00 -8.97
C SER A 75 -3.75 10.42 -7.76
N HIS A 76 -3.07 10.31 -6.63
CA HIS A 76 -3.67 9.81 -5.39
C HIS A 76 -4.82 10.69 -4.91
N LYS A 77 -4.68 12.00 -5.02
CA LYS A 77 -5.73 12.93 -4.62
C LYS A 77 -7.00 12.73 -5.47
N LYS A 78 -6.83 12.58 -6.77
CA LYS A 78 -7.95 12.30 -7.68
C LYS A 78 -8.62 10.97 -7.36
N PHE A 79 -7.83 9.95 -7.06
CA PHE A 79 -8.34 8.62 -6.72
C PHE A 79 -9.11 8.66 -5.40
N GLU A 80 -8.56 9.31 -4.38
CA GLU A 80 -9.24 9.50 -3.10
C GLU A 80 -10.59 10.19 -3.28
N GLU A 81 -10.62 11.28 -4.03
CA GLU A 81 -11.82 12.05 -4.23
C GLU A 81 -12.89 11.28 -5.03
N LYS A 82 -12.44 10.57 -6.07
CA LYS A 82 -13.37 9.81 -6.93
C LYS A 82 -14.11 8.71 -6.17
N TYR A 83 -13.44 8.03 -5.28
CA TYR A 83 -14.01 6.89 -4.54
C TYR A 83 -14.21 7.16 -3.06
N GLN A 84 -13.97 8.40 -2.61
CA GLN A 84 -14.14 8.83 -1.22
C GLN A 84 -13.39 7.90 -0.25
N LEU A 85 -12.11 7.69 -0.52
CA LEU A 85 -11.28 6.80 0.28
C LEU A 85 -10.89 7.48 1.60
N PRO A 86 -11.23 6.89 2.76
CA PRO A 86 -11.00 7.53 4.05
C PRO A 86 -9.65 7.23 4.68
N PHE A 87 -8.72 6.65 3.94
CA PHE A 87 -7.42 6.22 4.47
C PHE A 87 -6.27 6.85 3.70
N ILE A 88 -5.04 6.55 4.14
CA ILE A 88 -3.82 7.17 3.61
C ILE A 88 -3.37 6.48 2.32
N LEU A 89 -3.06 7.30 1.30
CA LEU A 89 -2.40 6.85 0.07
C LEU A 89 -1.04 7.55 -0.01
N LEU A 90 0.03 6.78 -0.14
CA LEU A 90 1.39 7.33 -0.19
C LEU A 90 1.97 7.20 -1.59
N ALA A 91 2.63 8.26 -2.05
CA ALA A 91 3.23 8.33 -3.37
C ALA A 91 4.69 7.91 -3.32
N ASN A 92 5.07 6.94 -4.16
CA ASN A 92 6.47 6.51 -4.26
C ASN A 92 6.94 6.44 -5.73
N PRO A 93 6.93 7.56 -6.47
CA PRO A 93 7.41 7.57 -7.86
C PRO A 93 8.90 7.25 -7.95
N GLU A 94 9.67 7.43 -6.89
CA GLU A 94 11.10 7.12 -6.82
C GLU A 94 11.36 5.62 -6.67
N LEU A 95 10.39 4.80 -6.33
CA LEU A 95 10.45 3.34 -6.24
C LEU A 95 11.27 2.79 -5.08
N ASP A 96 11.91 3.61 -4.27
CA ASP A 96 12.81 3.18 -3.20
C ASP A 96 12.10 2.36 -2.11
N VAL A 97 10.92 2.78 -1.70
CA VAL A 97 10.13 2.05 -0.69
C VAL A 97 9.56 0.76 -1.29
N LEU A 98 9.14 0.79 -2.55
CA LEU A 98 8.69 -0.42 -3.26
C LEU A 98 9.81 -1.47 -3.31
N GLN A 99 11.05 -1.03 -3.48
CA GLN A 99 12.22 -1.90 -3.48
C GLN A 99 12.55 -2.39 -2.07
N ALA A 100 12.46 -1.51 -1.07
CA ALA A 100 12.73 -1.88 0.32
C ALA A 100 11.76 -2.97 0.82
N TYR A 101 10.52 -2.94 0.37
CA TYR A 101 9.52 -3.96 0.71
C TYR A 101 9.48 -5.13 -0.26
N ASP A 102 10.42 -5.17 -1.21
CA ASP A 102 10.60 -6.28 -2.16
C ASP A 102 9.33 -6.58 -2.98
N VAL A 103 8.65 -5.50 -3.41
CA VAL A 103 7.43 -5.62 -4.23
C VAL A 103 7.62 -5.08 -5.66
N TRP A 104 8.77 -4.48 -5.97
CA TRP A 104 9.13 -4.01 -7.30
C TRP A 104 9.91 -5.10 -8.01
N LYS A 105 9.27 -5.82 -8.92
CA LYS A 105 9.82 -7.04 -9.53
C LYS A 105 9.46 -7.15 -11.00
N GLU A 106 10.16 -8.03 -11.71
CA GLU A 106 9.75 -8.44 -13.03
C GLU A 106 8.45 -9.23 -12.94
N LYS A 107 7.52 -8.93 -13.82
CA LYS A 107 6.27 -9.68 -13.94
C LYS A 107 5.93 -9.87 -15.41
N ASN A 108 5.23 -10.96 -15.73
CA ASN A 108 4.78 -11.26 -17.06
C ASN A 108 3.46 -10.53 -17.33
N MET A 109 3.50 -9.60 -18.28
CA MET A 109 2.32 -8.85 -18.73
C MET A 109 2.08 -9.16 -20.19
N TYR A 110 1.05 -9.95 -20.48
CA TYR A 110 0.68 -10.34 -21.85
C TYR A 110 1.86 -10.97 -22.62
N GLY A 111 2.61 -11.85 -21.97
CA GLY A 111 3.75 -12.53 -22.59
C GLY A 111 5.05 -11.74 -22.58
N ARG A 112 5.07 -10.53 -22.03
CA ARG A 112 6.27 -9.69 -21.94
C ARG A 112 6.69 -9.53 -20.48
N MET A 113 8.00 -9.64 -20.23
CA MET A 113 8.57 -9.37 -18.91
C MET A 113 8.76 -7.87 -18.74
N VAL A 114 8.10 -7.30 -17.73
CA VAL A 114 8.20 -5.88 -17.41
C VAL A 114 8.38 -5.72 -15.92
N MET A 115 9.05 -4.63 -15.50
CA MET A 115 9.14 -4.28 -14.08
C MET A 115 7.82 -3.68 -13.63
N GLY A 116 7.37 -4.08 -12.47
CA GLY A 116 6.13 -3.57 -11.92
C GLY A 116 5.96 -3.95 -10.46
N VAL A 117 4.87 -3.45 -9.87
CA VAL A 117 4.52 -3.76 -8.49
C VAL A 117 3.79 -5.10 -8.42
N VAL A 118 4.31 -6.01 -7.61
CA VAL A 118 3.57 -7.22 -7.24
C VAL A 118 2.64 -6.84 -6.10
N ARG A 119 1.34 -6.91 -6.33
CA ARG A 119 0.34 -6.49 -5.34
C ARG A 119 0.47 -7.33 -4.09
N THR A 120 0.85 -6.68 -2.99
CA THR A 120 1.24 -7.33 -1.74
C THR A 120 0.65 -6.57 -0.56
N THR A 121 0.17 -7.30 0.44
CA THR A 121 -0.32 -6.71 1.67
C THR A 121 0.48 -7.25 2.84
N TYR A 122 1.03 -6.35 3.64
CA TYR A 122 1.72 -6.66 4.89
C TYR A 122 0.83 -6.24 6.06
N LEU A 123 0.64 -7.11 7.03
CA LEU A 123 0.04 -6.75 8.31
C LEU A 123 1.17 -6.53 9.30
N ILE A 124 1.19 -5.36 9.92
CA ILE A 124 2.25 -4.94 10.84
C ILE A 124 1.60 -4.73 12.21
N ASN A 125 2.22 -5.32 13.25
CA ASN A 125 1.70 -5.20 14.60
C ASN A 125 2.13 -3.90 15.28
N GLU A 126 1.70 -3.70 16.52
CA GLU A 126 1.98 -2.48 17.29
C GLU A 126 3.46 -2.25 17.56
N GLU A 127 4.28 -3.29 17.46
CA GLU A 127 5.73 -3.22 17.65
C GLU A 127 6.51 -2.99 16.36
N GLY A 128 5.81 -2.86 15.23
CA GLY A 128 6.45 -2.67 13.93
C GLY A 128 6.93 -3.95 13.28
N ILE A 129 6.42 -5.10 13.71
CA ILE A 129 6.81 -6.42 13.19
C ILE A 129 5.78 -6.87 12.16
N ILE A 130 6.25 -7.39 11.03
CA ILE A 130 5.39 -7.99 10.02
C ILE A 130 4.84 -9.31 10.57
N CYS A 131 3.52 -9.39 10.75
CA CYS A 131 2.89 -10.58 11.32
C CYS A 131 2.13 -11.41 10.30
N LEU A 132 1.87 -10.86 9.12
CA LEU A 132 1.21 -11.58 8.03
C LEU A 132 1.56 -10.96 6.70
N LEU A 133 1.61 -11.77 5.65
CA LEU A 133 1.91 -11.35 4.30
C LEU A 133 1.08 -12.16 3.31
N TYR A 134 0.47 -11.49 2.33
CA TYR A 134 -0.09 -12.20 1.19
C TYR A 134 0.01 -11.36 -0.07
N THR A 135 0.00 -12.04 -1.23
CA THR A 135 0.09 -11.40 -2.53
C THR A 135 -1.16 -11.68 -3.33
N SER A 136 -1.56 -10.70 -4.13
CA SER A 136 -2.63 -10.88 -5.10
C SER A 136 -2.08 -11.53 -6.37
N PRO A 137 -2.73 -12.55 -6.90
CA PRO A 137 -2.19 -13.28 -8.04
C PRO A 137 -2.39 -12.60 -9.40
N SER A 138 -3.12 -11.50 -9.48
CA SER A 138 -3.43 -10.89 -10.76
C SER A 138 -2.22 -10.19 -11.38
N PRO A 139 -1.73 -10.62 -12.54
CA PRO A 139 -0.61 -9.97 -13.22
C PRO A 139 -1.02 -8.72 -14.01
N ARG A 140 -2.31 -8.42 -14.09
CA ARG A 140 -2.84 -7.35 -14.96
C ARG A 140 -3.10 -6.04 -14.24
N ASP A 141 -2.97 -6.01 -12.95
CA ASP A 141 -3.21 -4.80 -12.15
C ASP A 141 -1.92 -4.12 -11.74
#